data_82df8bc878ae242bf006f4575ab3d175
#
_entry.id   82df8bc878ae242bf006f4575ab3d175
#
_cell.length_a   1.000
_cell.length_b   1.000
_cell.length_c   1.000
_cell.angle_alpha   90.00
_cell.angle_beta   90.00
_cell.angle_gamma   90.00
#
_symmetry.space_group_name_H-M   'P 1'
#
loop_
_entity.id
_entity.type
_entity.pdbx_description
1 polymer ?
#
loop_
_entity_poly.entity_id
_entity_poly.type
_entity_poly.pdbx_seq_one_letter_code
_entity_poly.pdbx_strand_id
1 'polypeptide(L)'
;MREPLWIFKRRFVDRQLPLALAKAYIYFLLVGLDYLHSDCKTVHTDLKLGNILMSFENENILTNFINRQQPMQYKPESDGEGDRIVYRCHNDLGPLDARDIKEMVPKIVDFGLATRLDRPSSRNGFIGQQLGIYPIQPDYYRAPEVILGCGWDFKADIWNFGVLLWNILGSQELFQQVYDTTGQYDAKAHLAEMIAFLGPPPTALLEKSTSMLRTKWPHPMTNDTGKLCHDAQEFFNGPFFNAEDKFLYHSLIPSRSLEDTTPFLEENDRDSFLSFVRKMLTWLPEERSSARELMEHPFLKLGP
;
A
#
# COMPACT_ATOMS: atom_id res chain seq x y z
N MET A 1 -8.04 9.82 -16.42
CA MET A 1 -7.82 8.39 -16.08
C MET A 1 -9.16 7.69 -16.12
N ARG A 2 -9.20 6.41 -16.54
CA ARG A 2 -10.46 5.71 -16.84
C ARG A 2 -11.15 5.17 -15.58
N GLU A 3 -10.51 4.25 -14.87
CA GLU A 3 -11.11 3.59 -13.72
C GLU A 3 -10.02 3.04 -12.77
N PRO A 4 -10.31 2.78 -11.49
CA PRO A 4 -9.40 2.10 -10.60
C PRO A 4 -9.05 0.68 -11.06
N LEU A 5 -7.82 0.24 -10.74
CA LEU A 5 -7.32 -1.08 -11.13
C LEU A 5 -8.22 -2.23 -10.61
N TRP A 6 -8.82 -2.09 -9.42
CA TRP A 6 -9.73 -3.10 -8.89
C TRP A 6 -11.03 -3.25 -9.69
N ILE A 7 -11.53 -2.15 -10.32
CA ILE A 7 -12.66 -2.20 -11.25
C ILE A 7 -12.22 -2.80 -12.58
N PHE A 8 -11.06 -2.35 -13.09
CA PHE A 8 -10.49 -2.85 -14.34
C PHE A 8 -10.29 -4.37 -14.32
N LYS A 9 -9.81 -4.94 -13.21
CA LYS A 9 -9.65 -6.39 -13.02
C LYS A 9 -10.95 -7.19 -13.20
N ARG A 10 -12.12 -6.59 -12.94
CA ARG A 10 -13.43 -7.26 -13.12
C ARG A 10 -13.73 -7.61 -14.59
N ARG A 11 -12.97 -7.07 -15.53
CA ARG A 11 -13.11 -7.37 -16.98
C ARG A 11 -12.45 -8.69 -17.37
N PHE A 12 -11.65 -9.27 -16.48
CA PHE A 12 -10.94 -10.53 -16.71
C PHE A 12 -11.62 -11.67 -15.98
N VAL A 13 -11.41 -12.89 -16.51
CA VAL A 13 -11.90 -14.13 -15.88
C VAL A 13 -11.33 -14.22 -14.46
N ASP A 14 -12.16 -14.60 -13.51
CA ASP A 14 -11.83 -14.70 -12.08
C ASP A 14 -11.17 -13.44 -11.49
N ARG A 15 -11.34 -12.29 -12.15
CA ARG A 15 -10.70 -11.01 -11.81
C ARG A 15 -9.17 -11.09 -11.77
N GLN A 16 -8.59 -12.02 -12.52
CA GLN A 16 -7.15 -12.20 -12.62
C GLN A 16 -6.62 -11.63 -13.92
N LEU A 17 -5.59 -10.78 -13.80
CA LEU A 17 -4.87 -10.29 -14.97
C LEU A 17 -4.01 -11.41 -15.57
N PRO A 18 -3.90 -11.52 -16.90
CA PRO A 18 -2.86 -12.34 -17.52
C PRO A 18 -1.49 -11.99 -16.91
N LEU A 19 -0.70 -12.99 -16.54
CA LEU A 19 0.54 -12.78 -15.78
C LEU A 19 1.51 -11.81 -16.50
N ALA A 20 1.65 -11.90 -17.81
CA ALA A 20 2.48 -10.98 -18.58
C ALA A 20 2.01 -9.52 -18.46
N LEU A 21 0.70 -9.28 -18.49
CA LEU A 21 0.12 -7.94 -18.30
C LEU A 21 0.33 -7.45 -16.87
N ALA A 22 0.14 -8.33 -15.88
CA ALA A 22 0.38 -7.99 -14.48
C ALA A 22 1.86 -7.62 -14.23
N LYS A 23 2.81 -8.39 -14.79
CA LYS A 23 4.25 -8.08 -14.73
C LYS A 23 4.56 -6.69 -15.32
N ALA A 24 3.97 -6.36 -16.48
CA ALA A 24 4.12 -5.03 -17.08
C ALA A 24 3.56 -3.93 -16.18
N TYR A 25 2.38 -4.13 -15.57
CA TYR A 25 1.78 -3.15 -14.67
C TYR A 25 2.60 -2.97 -13.38
N ILE A 26 3.12 -4.05 -12.80
CA ILE A 26 4.03 -4.00 -11.66
C ILE A 26 5.27 -3.16 -12.01
N TYR A 27 5.85 -3.37 -13.20
CA TYR A 27 6.99 -2.59 -13.66
C TYR A 27 6.66 -1.09 -13.76
N PHE A 28 5.53 -0.70 -14.37
CA PHE A 28 5.14 0.72 -14.46
C PHE A 28 4.87 1.35 -13.09
N LEU A 29 4.31 0.60 -12.15
CA LEU A 29 4.11 1.08 -10.78
C LEU A 29 5.43 1.29 -10.05
N LEU A 30 6.42 0.40 -10.25
CA LEU A 30 7.78 0.58 -9.71
C LEU A 30 8.47 1.81 -10.30
N VAL A 31 8.30 2.10 -11.60
CA VAL A 31 8.79 3.35 -12.23
C VAL A 31 8.19 4.57 -11.51
N GLY A 32 6.88 4.53 -11.24
CA GLY A 32 6.21 5.60 -10.49
C GLY A 32 6.74 5.76 -9.07
N LEU A 33 6.97 4.65 -8.36
CA LEU A 33 7.53 4.66 -7.00
C LEU A 33 8.98 5.14 -6.99
N ASP A 34 9.81 4.73 -7.95
CA ASP A 34 11.19 5.21 -8.06
C ASP A 34 11.23 6.73 -8.22
N TYR A 35 10.39 7.29 -9.08
CA TYR A 35 10.26 8.73 -9.25
C TYR A 35 9.81 9.45 -7.97
N LEU A 36 8.80 8.92 -7.27
CA LEU A 36 8.33 9.48 -6.00
C LEU A 36 9.42 9.50 -4.94
N HIS A 37 10.16 8.40 -4.81
CA HIS A 37 11.19 8.25 -3.79
C HIS A 37 12.48 9.00 -4.14
N SER A 38 12.96 8.87 -5.40
CA SER A 38 14.26 9.39 -5.82
C SER A 38 14.22 10.88 -6.17
N ASP A 39 13.17 11.35 -6.86
CA ASP A 39 13.09 12.73 -7.34
C ASP A 39 12.22 13.60 -6.44
N CYS A 40 11.02 13.12 -6.11
CA CYS A 40 10.06 13.89 -5.30
C CYS A 40 10.35 13.82 -3.79
N LYS A 41 11.20 12.89 -3.32
CA LYS A 41 11.49 12.65 -1.90
C LYS A 41 10.22 12.44 -1.07
N THR A 42 9.25 11.73 -1.63
CA THR A 42 7.89 11.58 -1.10
C THR A 42 7.57 10.11 -0.88
N VAL A 43 7.04 9.79 0.29
CA VAL A 43 6.41 8.50 0.63
C VAL A 43 4.92 8.64 0.36
N HIS A 44 4.33 7.71 -0.36
CA HIS A 44 2.91 7.74 -0.72
C HIS A 44 2.02 7.47 0.48
N THR A 45 2.38 6.48 1.29
CA THR A 45 1.74 6.06 2.56
C THR A 45 0.37 5.38 2.44
N ASP A 46 -0.32 5.43 1.31
CA ASP A 46 -1.66 4.86 1.11
C ASP A 46 -1.79 4.07 -0.20
N LEU A 47 -0.79 3.21 -0.51
CA LEU A 47 -0.83 2.36 -1.70
C LEU A 47 -1.87 1.24 -1.54
N LYS A 48 -2.85 1.22 -2.44
CA LYS A 48 -3.91 0.19 -2.53
C LYS A 48 -4.52 0.20 -3.93
N LEU A 49 -5.23 -0.87 -4.31
CA LEU A 49 -5.83 -0.96 -5.65
C LEU A 49 -6.77 0.21 -5.99
N GLY A 50 -7.39 0.83 -4.97
CA GLY A 50 -8.24 2.01 -5.15
C GLY A 50 -7.48 3.25 -5.60
N ASN A 51 -6.19 3.35 -5.22
CA ASN A 51 -5.31 4.47 -5.52
C ASN A 51 -4.36 4.17 -6.71
N ILE A 52 -4.70 3.16 -7.51
CA ILE A 52 -4.09 2.88 -8.80
C ILE A 52 -5.17 3.03 -9.86
N LEU A 53 -5.04 4.03 -10.71
CA LEU A 53 -5.98 4.30 -11.80
C LEU A 53 -5.36 3.92 -13.15
N MET A 54 -6.19 3.33 -14.02
CA MET A 54 -5.79 3.03 -15.39
C MET A 54 -5.82 4.29 -16.25
N SER A 55 -4.82 4.46 -17.12
CA SER A 55 -4.84 5.54 -18.12
C SER A 55 -6.01 5.39 -19.09
N PHE A 56 -6.26 6.41 -19.92
CA PHE A 56 -7.09 6.20 -21.09
C PHE A 56 -6.35 5.35 -22.12
N GLU A 57 -7.09 4.58 -22.89
CA GLU A 57 -6.59 3.76 -23.99
C GLU A 57 -6.13 4.59 -25.19
N ASN A 58 -6.65 5.81 -25.36
CA ASN A 58 -6.21 6.78 -26.35
C ASN A 58 -6.62 8.21 -25.94
N GLU A 59 -6.06 9.22 -26.61
CA GLU A 59 -6.28 10.63 -26.30
C GLU A 59 -7.71 11.14 -26.61
N ASN A 60 -8.42 10.48 -27.52
CA ASN A 60 -9.74 10.92 -27.95
C ASN A 60 -10.85 10.62 -26.94
N ILE A 61 -10.62 9.71 -25.99
CA ILE A 61 -11.61 9.29 -25.01
C ILE A 61 -12.14 10.49 -24.20
N LEU A 62 -11.23 11.34 -23.71
CA LEU A 62 -11.61 12.52 -22.93
C LEU A 62 -12.37 13.53 -23.79
N THR A 63 -11.92 13.80 -25.02
CA THR A 63 -12.58 14.70 -25.94
C THR A 63 -13.98 14.21 -26.31
N ASN A 64 -14.11 12.93 -26.61
CA ASN A 64 -15.40 12.30 -26.90
C ASN A 64 -16.33 12.33 -25.68
N PHE A 65 -15.81 12.10 -24.49
CA PHE A 65 -16.55 12.21 -23.24
C PHE A 65 -17.09 13.63 -23.05
N ILE A 66 -16.25 14.65 -23.16
CA ILE A 66 -16.65 16.06 -23.03
C ILE A 66 -17.72 16.43 -24.06
N ASN A 67 -17.55 16.04 -25.32
CA ASN A 67 -18.49 16.36 -26.39
C ASN A 67 -19.85 15.65 -26.24
N ARG A 68 -19.92 14.53 -25.52
CA ARG A 68 -21.17 13.80 -25.22
C ARG A 68 -21.87 14.31 -23.97
N GLN A 69 -21.17 15.06 -23.11
CA GLN A 69 -21.77 15.57 -21.87
C GLN A 69 -22.85 16.61 -22.19
N GLN A 70 -24.08 16.28 -21.88
CA GLN A 70 -25.14 17.28 -21.72
C GLN A 70 -25.28 17.50 -20.21
N PRO A 71 -24.96 18.70 -19.69
CA PRO A 71 -25.07 18.95 -18.26
C PRO A 71 -26.52 18.84 -17.84
N MET A 72 -26.88 17.80 -17.09
CA MET A 72 -28.20 17.71 -16.47
C MET A 72 -28.13 18.49 -15.16
N GLN A 73 -28.89 19.59 -15.10
CA GLN A 73 -29.16 20.29 -13.86
C GLN A 73 -29.99 19.39 -12.95
N TYR A 74 -29.44 19.05 -11.80
CA TYR A 74 -30.20 18.47 -10.71
C TYR A 74 -30.77 19.62 -9.87
N LYS A 75 -32.09 19.81 -9.85
CA LYS A 75 -32.73 20.69 -8.88
C LYS A 75 -32.84 19.89 -7.57
N PRO A 76 -32.13 20.26 -6.49
CA PRO A 76 -32.48 19.74 -5.17
C PRO A 76 -33.90 20.21 -4.83
N GLU A 77 -34.67 19.38 -4.14
CA GLU A 77 -35.88 19.85 -3.45
C GLU A 77 -35.47 21.01 -2.54
N SER A 78 -36.21 22.10 -2.64
CA SER A 78 -35.89 23.39 -2.05
C SER A 78 -35.94 23.31 -0.53
N ASP A 79 -34.81 23.30 0.09
CA ASP A 79 -34.64 23.66 1.50
C ASP A 79 -34.01 25.05 1.68
N GLY A 80 -34.59 26.00 1.00
CA GLY A 80 -34.73 27.40 1.43
C GLY A 80 -33.50 28.29 1.52
N GLU A 81 -32.27 27.84 1.25
CA GLU A 81 -31.09 28.71 1.30
C GLU A 81 -30.10 28.45 0.14
N GLY A 82 -30.13 29.38 -0.83
CA GLY A 82 -29.09 29.62 -1.81
C GLY A 82 -29.19 28.88 -3.14
N ASP A 83 -29.05 29.66 -4.24
CA ASP A 83 -29.03 29.23 -5.65
C ASP A 83 -27.82 28.29 -5.96
N ARG A 84 -27.71 27.14 -5.29
CA ARG A 84 -26.68 26.17 -5.56
C ARG A 84 -27.13 25.26 -6.70
N ILE A 85 -26.52 25.43 -7.88
CA ILE A 85 -26.76 24.54 -9.01
C ILE A 85 -25.88 23.29 -8.83
N VAL A 86 -26.51 22.14 -8.65
CA VAL A 86 -25.83 20.84 -8.59
C VAL A 86 -25.95 20.16 -9.94
N TYR A 87 -24.81 19.75 -10.51
CA TYR A 87 -24.76 19.01 -11.76
C TYR A 87 -24.47 17.53 -11.46
N ARG A 88 -25.22 16.64 -12.10
CA ARG A 88 -24.93 15.21 -12.05
C ARG A 88 -23.83 14.89 -13.06
N CYS A 89 -22.70 14.37 -12.58
CA CYS A 89 -21.63 13.84 -13.42
C CYS A 89 -21.96 12.42 -13.88
N HIS A 90 -21.71 12.12 -15.14
CA HIS A 90 -21.65 10.76 -15.68
C HIS A 90 -20.18 10.38 -15.85
N ASN A 91 -19.82 9.18 -15.39
CA ASN A 91 -18.48 8.62 -15.57
C ASN A 91 -18.46 7.60 -16.72
N ASP A 92 -19.41 7.65 -17.63
CA ASP A 92 -19.46 6.76 -18.78
C ASP A 92 -18.48 7.25 -19.87
N LEU A 93 -17.33 6.64 -19.89
CA LEU A 93 -16.29 6.88 -20.90
C LEU A 93 -16.49 6.04 -22.18
N GLY A 94 -17.59 5.32 -22.27
CA GLY A 94 -17.91 4.39 -23.36
C GLY A 94 -17.26 3.01 -23.20
N PRO A 95 -17.54 2.10 -24.14
CA PRO A 95 -17.01 0.75 -24.12
C PRO A 95 -15.47 0.76 -24.25
N LEU A 96 -14.81 -0.21 -23.61
CA LEU A 96 -13.39 -0.47 -23.76
C LEU A 96 -13.23 -1.71 -24.65
N ASP A 97 -12.54 -1.56 -25.79
CA ASP A 97 -12.18 -2.70 -26.65
C ASP A 97 -11.03 -3.49 -26.00
N ALA A 98 -11.12 -4.81 -26.02
CA ALA A 98 -10.09 -5.68 -25.47
C ALA A 98 -8.72 -5.48 -26.15
N ARG A 99 -8.69 -5.02 -27.41
CA ARG A 99 -7.46 -4.72 -28.17
C ARG A 99 -6.74 -3.48 -27.63
N ASP A 100 -7.47 -2.56 -27.03
CA ASP A 100 -6.93 -1.29 -26.54
C ASP A 100 -6.35 -1.41 -25.11
N ILE A 101 -6.62 -2.51 -24.41
CA ILE A 101 -6.13 -2.76 -23.05
C ILE A 101 -4.59 -2.67 -22.95
N LYS A 102 -3.89 -3.11 -23.98
CA LYS A 102 -2.41 -3.08 -24.04
C LYS A 102 -1.82 -1.65 -24.04
N GLU A 103 -2.62 -0.65 -24.44
CA GLU A 103 -2.19 0.75 -24.46
C GLU A 103 -2.41 1.44 -23.11
N MET A 104 -3.10 0.77 -22.18
CA MET A 104 -3.41 1.31 -20.86
C MET A 104 -2.29 1.01 -19.87
N VAL A 105 -1.91 2.01 -19.09
CA VAL A 105 -0.91 1.88 -18.02
C VAL A 105 -1.50 2.26 -16.67
N PRO A 106 -1.13 1.57 -15.59
CA PRO A 106 -1.53 1.96 -14.24
C PRO A 106 -0.74 3.20 -13.79
N LYS A 107 -1.40 4.05 -13.01
CA LYS A 107 -0.82 5.26 -12.42
C LYS A 107 -1.18 5.34 -10.96
N ILE A 108 -0.20 5.64 -10.13
CA ILE A 108 -0.38 5.91 -8.71
C ILE A 108 -1.03 7.29 -8.58
N VAL A 109 -2.05 7.38 -7.72
CA VAL A 109 -2.84 8.61 -7.49
C VAL A 109 -3.18 8.75 -6.01
N ASP A 110 -3.80 9.88 -5.64
CA ASP A 110 -4.24 10.20 -4.28
C ASP A 110 -3.06 10.43 -3.31
N PHE A 111 -2.43 11.56 -3.48
CA PHE A 111 -1.31 12.02 -2.65
C PHE A 111 -1.76 12.79 -1.40
N GLY A 112 -3.04 12.68 -1.00
CA GLY A 112 -3.60 13.41 0.14
C GLY A 112 -2.93 13.09 1.48
N LEU A 113 -2.41 11.88 1.63
CA LEU A 113 -1.68 11.42 2.82
C LEU A 113 -0.15 11.37 2.60
N ALA A 114 0.33 11.68 1.39
CA ALA A 114 1.74 11.57 1.06
C ALA A 114 2.62 12.51 1.90
N THR A 115 3.80 12.03 2.28
CA THR A 115 4.71 12.74 3.17
C THR A 115 6.06 12.96 2.51
N ARG A 116 6.55 14.19 2.45
CA ARG A 116 7.91 14.52 2.01
C ARG A 116 8.90 14.40 3.16
N LEU A 117 10.03 13.75 2.91
CA LEU A 117 11.09 13.49 3.89
C LEU A 117 12.33 14.38 3.73
N ASP A 118 12.33 15.31 2.77
CA ASP A 118 13.44 16.21 2.47
C ASP A 118 13.30 17.60 3.11
N ARG A 119 12.25 17.84 3.91
CA ARG A 119 12.06 19.14 4.57
C ARG A 119 13.04 19.27 5.75
N PRO A 120 13.81 20.37 5.84
CA PRO A 120 14.64 20.62 7.01
C PRO A 120 13.76 20.70 8.26
N SER A 121 14.12 19.95 9.29
CA SER A 121 13.51 20.14 10.60
C SER A 121 13.86 21.55 11.09
N SER A 122 12.86 22.41 11.28
CA SER A 122 13.01 23.82 11.64
C SER A 122 13.59 24.04 13.04
N ARG A 123 13.96 22.98 13.78
CA ARG A 123 14.40 23.10 15.18
C ARG A 123 15.89 22.88 15.45
N ASN A 124 16.67 22.19 14.62
CA ASN A 124 18.04 21.85 14.99
C ASN A 124 19.11 21.93 13.89
N GLY A 125 18.81 22.46 12.70
CA GLY A 125 19.88 22.65 11.66
C GLY A 125 20.55 21.35 11.15
N PHE A 126 20.12 20.19 11.57
CA PHE A 126 20.60 18.90 11.07
C PHE A 126 19.94 18.58 9.74
N ILE A 127 20.72 18.58 8.68
CA ILE A 127 20.34 18.03 7.35
C ILE A 127 20.46 16.51 7.47
N GLY A 128 19.46 15.87 8.10
CA GLY A 128 19.32 14.42 8.14
C GLY A 128 17.99 14.04 7.49
N GLN A 129 17.90 12.88 6.85
CA GLN A 129 16.65 12.34 6.35
C GLN A 129 15.67 12.22 7.52
N GLN A 130 14.56 12.96 7.44
CA GLN A 130 13.54 12.93 8.49
C GLN A 130 12.75 11.64 8.39
N LEU A 131 12.71 10.85 9.47
CA LEU A 131 11.83 9.68 9.56
C LEU A 131 10.40 10.13 9.88
N GLY A 132 9.42 9.46 9.27
CA GLY A 132 8.03 9.54 9.69
C GLY A 132 7.85 8.77 11.01
N ILE A 133 6.98 9.27 11.89
CA ILE A 133 6.78 8.68 13.23
C ILE A 133 5.32 8.35 13.52
N TYR A 134 4.39 8.91 12.76
CA TYR A 134 2.96 8.68 12.93
C TYR A 134 2.49 7.42 12.21
N PRO A 135 1.36 6.82 12.63
CA PRO A 135 0.75 5.72 11.92
C PRO A 135 0.42 6.08 10.47
N ILE A 136 0.75 5.20 9.56
CA ILE A 136 0.46 5.30 8.12
C ILE A 136 -0.04 3.94 7.61
N GLN A 137 -0.45 3.91 6.37
CA GLN A 137 -0.85 2.75 5.57
C GLN A 137 -2.20 2.15 5.97
N PRO A 138 -2.96 1.63 5.02
CA PRO A 138 -4.15 0.86 5.30
C PRO A 138 -3.80 -0.44 6.05
N ASP A 139 -4.72 -0.96 6.83
CA ASP A 139 -4.51 -2.03 7.80
C ASP A 139 -3.78 -3.24 7.22
N TYR A 140 -4.25 -3.80 6.11
CA TYR A 140 -3.66 -4.97 5.48
C TYR A 140 -2.22 -4.77 4.97
N TYR A 141 -1.82 -3.52 4.73
CA TYR A 141 -0.54 -3.19 4.08
C TYR A 141 0.51 -2.62 5.04
N ARG A 142 0.16 -2.50 6.33
CA ARG A 142 0.98 -1.79 7.31
C ARG A 142 2.30 -2.50 7.55
N ALA A 143 3.38 -1.75 7.44
CA ALA A 143 4.74 -2.26 7.62
C ALA A 143 5.09 -2.47 9.11
N PRO A 144 5.97 -3.43 9.43
CA PRO A 144 6.31 -3.74 10.82
C PRO A 144 6.93 -2.55 11.56
N GLU A 145 7.78 -1.73 10.91
CA GLU A 145 8.36 -0.54 11.52
C GLU A 145 7.32 0.53 11.87
N VAL A 146 6.18 0.56 11.18
CA VAL A 146 5.05 1.44 11.50
C VAL A 146 4.34 0.94 12.75
N ILE A 147 4.04 -0.36 12.83
CA ILE A 147 3.36 -0.99 13.97
C ILE A 147 4.23 -0.87 15.24
N LEU A 148 5.53 -1.15 15.09
CA LEU A 148 6.48 -1.16 16.20
C LEU A 148 7.00 0.24 16.58
N GLY A 149 6.66 1.28 15.79
CA GLY A 149 7.07 2.65 16.06
C GLY A 149 8.57 2.90 15.89
N CYS A 150 9.21 2.21 14.94
CA CYS A 150 10.66 2.35 14.68
C CYS A 150 11.02 3.60 13.85
N GLY A 151 10.01 4.40 13.46
CA GLY A 151 10.20 5.41 12.42
C GLY A 151 10.28 4.78 11.03
N TRP A 152 9.71 5.45 10.04
CA TRP A 152 9.56 4.94 8.68
C TRP A 152 10.08 5.93 7.63
N ASP A 153 10.46 5.41 6.48
CA ASP A 153 10.92 6.15 5.30
C ASP A 153 10.30 5.57 4.01
N PHE A 154 10.92 5.80 2.86
CA PHE A 154 10.48 5.29 1.56
C PHE A 154 10.30 3.77 1.52
N LYS A 155 10.99 3.02 2.39
CA LYS A 155 10.91 1.57 2.44
C LYS A 155 9.58 1.04 2.99
N ALA A 156 8.80 1.91 3.66
CA ALA A 156 7.43 1.59 4.02
C ALA A 156 6.54 1.39 2.78
N ASP A 157 6.67 2.24 1.75
CA ASP A 157 5.96 2.04 0.48
C ASP A 157 6.41 0.76 -0.25
N ILE A 158 7.68 0.37 -0.13
CA ILE A 158 8.20 -0.88 -0.71
C ILE A 158 7.55 -2.10 -0.04
N TRP A 159 7.44 -2.11 1.28
CA TRP A 159 6.67 -3.14 1.99
C TRP A 159 5.22 -3.18 1.54
N ASN A 160 4.55 -2.03 1.55
CA ASN A 160 3.17 -1.91 1.12
C ASN A 160 2.97 -2.45 -0.31
N PHE A 161 3.87 -2.08 -1.22
CA PHE A 161 3.84 -2.56 -2.60
C PHE A 161 4.03 -4.09 -2.67
N GLY A 162 4.93 -4.65 -1.87
CA GLY A 162 5.11 -6.10 -1.75
C GLY A 162 3.83 -6.81 -1.36
N VAL A 163 3.10 -6.32 -0.36
CA VAL A 163 1.80 -6.86 0.06
C VAL A 163 0.75 -6.71 -1.04
N LEU A 164 0.72 -5.56 -1.72
CA LEU A 164 -0.24 -5.24 -2.79
C LEU A 164 -0.17 -6.22 -3.97
N LEU A 165 0.95 -6.91 -4.17
CA LEU A 165 1.11 -7.87 -5.27
C LEU A 165 0.13 -9.04 -5.17
N TRP A 166 -0.29 -9.46 -3.97
CA TRP A 166 -1.33 -10.48 -3.79
C TRP A 166 -2.69 -10.01 -4.31
N ASN A 167 -3.00 -8.73 -4.14
CA ASN A 167 -4.22 -8.16 -4.72
C ASN A 167 -4.12 -8.00 -6.24
N ILE A 168 -2.95 -7.66 -6.78
CA ILE A 168 -2.74 -7.50 -8.23
C ILE A 168 -2.83 -8.85 -8.93
N LEU A 169 -2.12 -9.88 -8.45
CA LEU A 169 -1.99 -11.19 -9.08
C LEU A 169 -3.11 -12.14 -8.67
N GLY A 170 -3.35 -12.31 -7.37
CA GLY A 170 -4.22 -13.33 -6.82
C GLY A 170 -5.62 -12.87 -6.43
N SER A 171 -5.93 -11.58 -6.50
CA SER A 171 -7.21 -11.00 -6.04
C SER A 171 -7.55 -11.38 -4.60
N GLN A 172 -6.56 -11.53 -3.74
CA GLN A 172 -6.67 -11.91 -2.33
C GLN A 172 -5.73 -11.08 -1.47
N GLU A 173 -5.97 -11.09 -0.16
CA GLU A 173 -5.08 -10.45 0.81
C GLU A 173 -3.94 -11.41 1.20
N LEU A 174 -2.72 -10.88 1.39
CA LEU A 174 -1.60 -11.64 1.95
C LEU A 174 -1.86 -11.96 3.43
N PHE A 175 -2.12 -10.92 4.21
CA PHE A 175 -2.48 -11.02 5.62
C PHE A 175 -4.01 -11.16 5.73
N GLN A 176 -4.49 -12.16 6.49
CA GLN A 176 -5.91 -12.49 6.56
C GLN A 176 -6.52 -12.21 7.94
N GLN A 177 -5.69 -12.21 8.99
CA GLN A 177 -6.12 -12.05 10.37
C GLN A 177 -5.64 -10.70 10.94
N VAL A 178 -6.02 -9.61 10.28
CA VAL A 178 -5.62 -8.26 10.72
C VAL A 178 -6.71 -7.53 11.51
N TYR A 179 -7.87 -8.18 11.72
CA TYR A 179 -8.98 -7.64 12.49
C TYR A 179 -9.37 -8.59 13.61
N ASP A 180 -9.82 -8.01 14.72
CA ASP A 180 -10.41 -8.77 15.81
C ASP A 180 -11.89 -9.16 15.52
N THR A 181 -12.52 -9.82 16.49
CA THR A 181 -13.93 -10.27 16.38
C THR A 181 -14.93 -9.10 16.30
N THR A 182 -14.52 -7.89 16.64
CA THR A 182 -15.35 -6.67 16.55
C THR A 182 -15.14 -5.90 15.24
N GLY A 183 -14.21 -6.35 14.40
CA GLY A 183 -13.85 -5.70 13.14
C GLY A 183 -12.87 -4.54 13.31
N GLN A 184 -12.22 -4.41 14.47
CA GLN A 184 -11.17 -3.43 14.69
C GLN A 184 -9.80 -4.01 14.34
N TYR A 185 -8.90 -3.14 13.85
CA TYR A 185 -7.54 -3.54 13.51
C TYR A 185 -6.80 -4.12 14.74
N ASP A 186 -6.24 -5.31 14.54
CA ASP A 186 -5.49 -6.05 15.56
C ASP A 186 -4.01 -6.19 15.17
N ALA A 187 -3.18 -5.27 15.63
CA ALA A 187 -1.75 -5.26 15.35
C ALA A 187 -1.01 -6.51 15.83
N LYS A 188 -1.46 -7.15 16.93
CA LYS A 188 -0.84 -8.40 17.41
C LYS A 188 -1.13 -9.57 16.49
N ALA A 189 -2.35 -9.68 15.94
CA ALA A 189 -2.68 -10.70 14.95
C ALA A 189 -1.93 -10.47 13.63
N HIS A 190 -1.80 -9.22 13.19
CA HIS A 190 -1.01 -8.87 12.01
C HIS A 190 0.48 -9.22 12.19
N LEU A 191 1.10 -8.87 13.32
CA LEU A 191 2.47 -9.26 13.64
C LEU A 191 2.64 -10.78 13.73
N ALA A 192 1.63 -11.52 14.23
CA ALA A 192 1.66 -12.96 14.26
C ALA A 192 1.74 -13.59 12.86
N GLU A 193 0.97 -13.05 11.88
CA GLU A 193 1.08 -13.49 10.50
C GLU A 193 2.43 -13.12 9.86
N MET A 194 2.98 -11.93 10.16
CA MET A 194 4.33 -11.57 9.73
C MET A 194 5.38 -12.55 10.27
N ILE A 195 5.27 -12.94 11.55
CA ILE A 195 6.17 -13.93 12.17
C ILE A 195 6.03 -15.29 11.50
N ALA A 196 4.83 -15.71 11.14
CA ALA A 196 4.61 -16.97 10.42
C ALA A 196 5.31 -17.00 9.06
N PHE A 197 5.34 -15.87 8.34
CA PHE A 197 5.93 -15.78 7.00
C PHE A 197 7.43 -15.49 6.98
N LEU A 198 7.94 -14.73 7.95
CA LEU A 198 9.29 -14.18 7.94
C LEU A 198 10.18 -14.71 9.09
N GLY A 199 9.60 -15.50 10.02
CA GLY A 199 10.24 -15.81 11.28
C GLY A 199 10.20 -14.64 12.28
N PRO A 200 10.82 -14.76 13.44
CA PRO A 200 10.81 -13.70 14.46
C PRO A 200 11.55 -12.45 13.96
N PRO A 201 11.14 -11.24 14.40
CA PRO A 201 11.85 -10.02 14.06
C PRO A 201 13.27 -10.01 14.65
N PRO A 202 14.25 -9.41 13.97
CA PRO A 202 15.59 -9.26 14.48
C PRO A 202 15.62 -8.31 15.69
N THR A 203 16.46 -8.60 16.67
CA THR A 203 16.68 -7.76 17.89
C THR A 203 16.94 -6.29 17.55
N ALA A 204 17.69 -6.02 16.46
CA ALA A 204 17.97 -4.65 16.01
C ALA A 204 16.70 -3.83 15.76
N LEU A 205 15.63 -4.44 15.22
CA LEU A 205 14.35 -3.76 15.01
C LEU A 205 13.65 -3.46 16.34
N LEU A 206 13.70 -4.39 17.29
CA LEU A 206 13.06 -4.22 18.61
C LEU A 206 13.81 -3.21 19.48
N GLU A 207 15.14 -3.18 19.40
CA GLU A 207 15.96 -2.14 20.05
C GLU A 207 15.67 -0.75 19.47
N LYS A 208 15.53 -0.64 18.14
CA LYS A 208 15.14 0.59 17.47
C LYS A 208 13.74 1.05 17.91
N SER A 209 12.76 0.14 18.00
CA SER A 209 11.43 0.40 18.54
C SER A 209 11.51 0.96 19.97
N THR A 210 12.21 0.24 20.86
CA THR A 210 12.39 0.65 22.26
C THR A 210 13.01 2.03 22.37
N SER A 211 14.01 2.33 21.54
CA SER A 211 14.66 3.66 21.52
C SER A 211 13.72 4.76 21.06
N MET A 212 12.96 4.55 19.99
CA MET A 212 12.05 5.53 19.42
C MET A 212 10.84 5.82 20.33
N LEU A 213 10.31 4.81 21.01
CA LEU A 213 9.17 4.92 21.93
C LEU A 213 9.49 5.74 23.20
N ARG A 214 10.77 5.99 23.51
CA ARG A 214 11.18 6.90 24.59
C ARG A 214 10.78 8.36 24.30
N THR A 215 10.65 8.72 23.03
CA THR A 215 10.26 10.05 22.58
C THR A 215 8.78 10.04 22.18
N LYS A 216 7.96 10.80 22.92
CA LYS A 216 6.53 10.91 22.61
C LYS A 216 6.31 11.77 21.35
N TRP A 217 5.23 11.51 20.65
CA TRP A 217 4.82 12.29 19.49
C TRP A 217 4.58 13.75 19.84
N PRO A 218 5.03 14.71 19.03
CA PRO A 218 4.76 16.14 19.23
C PRO A 218 3.25 16.47 19.33
N HIS A 219 2.45 15.73 18.57
CA HIS A 219 0.99 15.85 18.57
C HIS A 219 0.37 14.48 18.83
N PRO A 220 -0.32 14.28 19.96
CA PRO A 220 -1.03 13.04 20.24
C PRO A 220 -2.10 12.74 19.19
N MET A 221 -2.34 11.46 18.93
CA MET A 221 -3.37 10.98 18.02
C MET A 221 -4.40 10.13 18.74
N THR A 222 -5.64 10.19 18.29
CA THR A 222 -6.70 9.31 18.79
C THR A 222 -6.72 8.04 17.94
N ASN A 223 -6.68 6.86 18.59
CA ASN A 223 -6.82 5.58 17.89
C ASN A 223 -8.31 5.24 17.64
N ASP A 224 -8.57 4.12 16.96
CA ASP A 224 -9.91 3.68 16.57
C ASP A 224 -10.84 3.39 17.78
N THR A 225 -10.28 3.18 18.97
CA THR A 225 -11.06 3.00 20.20
C THR A 225 -11.39 4.33 20.90
N GLY A 226 -10.97 5.47 20.34
CA GLY A 226 -11.16 6.80 20.92
C GLY A 226 -10.12 7.16 21.99
N LYS A 227 -9.08 6.34 22.22
CA LYS A 227 -8.01 6.61 23.18
C LYS A 227 -7.01 7.60 22.59
N LEU A 228 -6.66 8.64 23.36
CA LEU A 228 -5.58 9.55 23.02
C LEU A 228 -4.23 8.86 23.28
N CYS A 229 -3.39 8.78 22.26
CA CYS A 229 -2.14 8.04 22.23
C CYS A 229 -0.97 8.99 21.94
N HIS A 230 0.16 8.75 22.58
CA HIS A 230 1.36 9.59 22.50
C HIS A 230 2.53 8.92 21.77
N ASP A 231 2.40 7.66 21.40
CA ASP A 231 3.35 6.87 20.62
C ASP A 231 2.67 5.70 19.90
N ALA A 232 3.42 4.98 19.09
CA ALA A 232 2.91 3.86 18.33
C ALA A 232 2.48 2.68 19.22
N GLN A 233 3.18 2.41 20.33
CA GLN A 233 2.82 1.32 21.23
C GLN A 233 1.44 1.57 21.87
N GLU A 234 1.16 2.80 22.30
CA GLU A 234 -0.15 3.16 22.82
C GLU A 234 -1.23 3.09 21.73
N PHE A 235 -0.89 3.54 20.50
CA PHE A 235 -1.82 3.59 19.36
C PHE A 235 -2.23 2.19 18.91
N PHE A 236 -1.28 1.27 18.80
CA PHE A 236 -1.52 -0.11 18.34
C PHE A 236 -1.75 -1.12 19.47
N ASN A 237 -1.97 -0.66 20.71
CA ASN A 237 -2.27 -1.47 21.88
C ASN A 237 -1.17 -2.51 22.23
N GLY A 238 0.13 -2.12 22.10
CA GLY A 238 1.27 -2.91 22.58
C GLY A 238 1.39 -2.92 24.11
N PRO A 239 2.43 -3.55 24.68
CA PRO A 239 3.59 -4.11 23.98
C PRO A 239 3.30 -5.46 23.31
N PHE A 240 4.12 -5.80 22.29
CA PHE A 240 4.00 -7.06 21.54
C PHE A 240 5.10 -8.07 21.91
N PHE A 241 6.21 -7.60 22.42
CA PHE A 241 7.39 -8.40 22.80
C PHE A 241 7.72 -8.14 24.27
N ASN A 242 8.30 -9.18 24.92
CA ASN A 242 8.82 -9.05 26.27
C ASN A 242 10.28 -8.58 26.29
N ALA A 243 10.89 -8.50 27.48
CA ALA A 243 12.28 -8.04 27.66
C ALA A 243 13.32 -8.98 27.04
N GLU A 244 12.97 -10.23 26.73
CA GLU A 244 13.80 -11.23 26.06
C GLU A 244 13.50 -11.32 24.55
N ASP A 245 12.90 -10.29 23.96
CA ASP A 245 12.54 -10.21 22.54
C ASP A 245 11.55 -11.31 22.07
N LYS A 246 10.81 -11.94 23.00
CA LYS A 246 9.84 -12.97 22.66
C LYS A 246 8.46 -12.38 22.43
N PHE A 247 7.84 -12.79 21.34
CA PHE A 247 6.47 -12.37 21.01
C PHE A 247 5.48 -12.86 22.08
N LEU A 248 4.68 -11.97 22.64
CA LEU A 248 3.78 -12.25 23.76
C LEU A 248 2.55 -13.10 23.37
N TYR A 249 2.20 -13.12 22.09
CA TYR A 249 0.94 -13.71 21.58
C TYR A 249 1.21 -14.90 20.67
N HIS A 250 2.08 -15.83 21.09
CA HIS A 250 2.48 -17.00 20.29
C HIS A 250 1.30 -17.83 19.76
N SER A 251 0.21 -17.91 20.50
CA SER A 251 -0.98 -18.67 20.08
C SER A 251 -1.70 -18.07 18.86
N LEU A 252 -1.39 -16.83 18.48
CA LEU A 252 -1.93 -16.20 17.29
C LEU A 252 -1.14 -16.51 16.01
N ILE A 253 0.07 -17.09 16.14
CA ILE A 253 0.91 -17.37 14.96
C ILE A 253 0.26 -18.52 14.18
N PRO A 254 -0.21 -18.28 12.92
CA PRO A 254 -0.86 -19.33 12.14
C PRO A 254 0.16 -20.33 11.62
N SER A 255 -0.30 -21.56 11.44
CA SER A 255 0.47 -22.63 10.75
C SER A 255 0.34 -22.45 9.23
N ARG A 256 0.91 -21.37 8.68
CA ARG A 256 0.87 -21.01 7.27
C ARG A 256 2.19 -20.38 6.87
N SER A 257 2.77 -20.82 5.77
CA SER A 257 3.99 -20.25 5.20
C SER A 257 3.68 -19.23 4.10
N LEU A 258 4.68 -18.48 3.68
CA LEU A 258 4.56 -17.53 2.56
C LEU A 258 4.26 -18.29 1.25
N GLU A 259 4.82 -19.47 1.07
CA GLU A 259 4.59 -20.36 -0.06
C GLU A 259 3.12 -20.75 -0.22
N ASP A 260 2.43 -21.03 0.90
CA ASP A 260 1.01 -21.39 0.92
C ASP A 260 0.09 -20.26 0.44
N THR A 261 0.60 -19.04 0.37
CA THR A 261 -0.20 -17.85 0.00
C THR A 261 -0.28 -17.62 -1.50
N THR A 262 0.37 -18.43 -2.33
CA THR A 262 0.51 -18.22 -3.78
C THR A 262 -0.14 -19.29 -4.66
N PRO A 263 -1.37 -19.78 -4.35
CA PRO A 263 -2.04 -20.84 -5.13
C PRO A 263 -2.44 -20.37 -6.55
N PHE A 264 -2.40 -19.07 -6.82
CA PHE A 264 -2.74 -18.44 -8.10
C PHE A 264 -1.58 -18.44 -9.11
N LEU A 265 -0.41 -18.98 -8.75
CA LEU A 265 0.76 -19.09 -9.63
C LEU A 265 1.15 -20.55 -9.84
N GLU A 266 1.56 -20.88 -11.07
CA GLU A 266 2.20 -22.14 -11.38
C GLU A 266 3.60 -22.22 -10.75
N GLU A 267 4.15 -23.42 -10.58
CA GLU A 267 5.36 -23.68 -9.80
C GLU A 267 6.57 -22.81 -10.22
N ASN A 268 6.85 -22.76 -11.52
CA ASN A 268 7.99 -21.98 -12.04
C ASN A 268 7.84 -20.46 -11.79
N ASP A 269 6.63 -19.91 -11.97
CA ASP A 269 6.35 -18.50 -11.73
C ASP A 269 6.28 -18.19 -10.21
N ARG A 270 5.86 -19.16 -9.40
CA ARG A 270 5.79 -19.05 -7.95
C ARG A 270 7.16 -18.81 -7.33
N ASP A 271 8.16 -19.62 -7.67
CA ASP A 271 9.52 -19.49 -7.12
C ASP A 271 10.13 -18.14 -7.48
N SER A 272 9.97 -17.74 -8.74
CA SER A 272 10.43 -16.43 -9.19
C SER A 272 9.71 -15.27 -8.50
N PHE A 273 8.39 -15.39 -8.28
CA PHE A 273 7.59 -14.41 -7.55
C PHE A 273 8.01 -14.35 -6.07
N LEU A 274 8.17 -15.50 -5.40
CA LEU A 274 8.60 -15.54 -4.00
C LEU A 274 10.00 -14.94 -3.82
N SER A 275 10.91 -15.18 -4.77
CA SER A 275 12.22 -14.51 -4.80
C SER A 275 12.08 -12.99 -4.89
N PHE A 276 11.15 -12.51 -5.72
CA PHE A 276 10.88 -11.08 -5.91
C PHE A 276 10.30 -10.44 -4.64
N VAL A 277 9.28 -11.02 -4.04
CA VAL A 277 8.61 -10.43 -2.88
C VAL A 277 9.48 -10.46 -1.63
N ARG A 278 10.38 -11.43 -1.48
CA ARG A 278 11.37 -11.47 -0.40
C ARG A 278 12.36 -10.30 -0.44
N LYS A 279 12.49 -9.58 -1.58
CA LYS A 279 13.25 -8.32 -1.67
C LYS A 279 12.51 -7.12 -1.09
N MET A 280 11.22 -7.28 -0.79
CA MET A 280 10.34 -6.22 -0.26
C MET A 280 9.85 -6.53 1.15
N LEU A 281 9.53 -7.82 1.42
CA LEU A 281 8.99 -8.29 2.68
C LEU A 281 10.12 -8.81 3.58
N THR A 282 10.87 -7.88 4.16
CA THR A 282 11.88 -8.12 5.21
C THR A 282 11.58 -7.23 6.41
N TRP A 283 11.95 -7.70 7.60
CA TRP A 283 11.72 -6.95 8.83
C TRP A 283 12.41 -5.59 8.84
N LEU A 284 13.69 -5.56 8.46
CA LEU A 284 14.50 -4.35 8.46
C LEU A 284 14.27 -3.55 7.18
N PRO A 285 13.82 -2.28 7.25
CA PRO A 285 13.60 -1.45 6.08
C PRO A 285 14.84 -1.32 5.19
N GLU A 286 16.05 -1.21 5.78
CA GLU A 286 17.32 -1.09 5.08
C GLU A 286 17.68 -2.31 4.22
N GLU A 287 17.15 -3.49 4.53
CA GLU A 287 17.36 -4.72 3.75
C GLU A 287 16.43 -4.83 2.54
N ARG A 288 15.37 -4.03 2.48
CA ARG A 288 14.46 -4.02 1.34
C ARG A 288 15.14 -3.38 0.14
N SER A 289 14.96 -3.94 -1.04
CA SER A 289 15.38 -3.31 -2.29
C SER A 289 14.66 -1.98 -2.52
N SER A 290 15.26 -1.09 -3.29
CA SER A 290 14.60 0.10 -3.82
C SER A 290 13.68 -0.26 -4.99
N ALA A 291 12.77 0.63 -5.37
CA ALA A 291 11.93 0.43 -6.55
C ALA A 291 12.76 0.24 -7.83
N ARG A 292 13.89 0.97 -7.95
CA ARG A 292 14.83 0.85 -9.07
C ARG A 292 15.47 -0.53 -9.16
N GLU A 293 15.96 -1.07 -8.03
CA GLU A 293 16.55 -2.41 -7.99
C GLU A 293 15.51 -3.50 -8.29
N LEU A 294 14.27 -3.31 -7.84
CA LEU A 294 13.18 -4.24 -8.09
C LEU A 294 12.82 -4.35 -9.57
N MET A 295 12.92 -3.26 -10.35
CA MET A 295 12.67 -3.28 -11.80
C MET A 295 13.60 -4.22 -12.58
N GLU A 296 14.79 -4.49 -12.06
CA GLU A 296 15.78 -5.37 -12.70
C GLU A 296 15.58 -6.86 -12.35
N HIS A 297 14.63 -7.19 -11.46
CA HIS A 297 14.44 -8.55 -10.99
C HIS A 297 13.93 -9.49 -12.11
N PRO A 298 14.44 -10.74 -12.20
CA PRO A 298 14.08 -11.70 -13.23
C PRO A 298 12.57 -11.98 -13.35
N PHE A 299 11.81 -11.91 -12.25
CA PHE A 299 10.36 -12.09 -12.26
C PHE A 299 9.63 -11.16 -13.23
N LEU A 300 10.11 -9.91 -13.39
CA LEU A 300 9.48 -8.92 -14.27
C LEU A 300 9.88 -9.06 -15.74
N LYS A 301 10.90 -9.88 -16.04
CA LYS A 301 11.28 -10.13 -17.44
C LYS A 301 10.18 -10.94 -18.10
N LEU A 302 9.63 -10.39 -19.17
CA LEU A 302 8.74 -11.13 -20.04
C LEU A 302 9.61 -12.16 -20.78
N GLY A 303 9.19 -13.42 -20.72
CA GLY A 303 9.87 -14.47 -21.49
C GLY A 303 9.93 -14.15 -22.99
N PRO A 304 10.81 -14.82 -23.75
CA PRO A 304 10.95 -14.62 -25.17
C PRO A 304 9.67 -14.93 -25.94
#